data_989c2d7a62c1e5f51c9893928112f891
#
_entry.id   989c2d7a62c1e5f51c9893928112f891
#
_cell.length_a   1.000
_cell.length_b   1.000
_cell.length_c   1.000
_cell.angle_alpha   90.00
_cell.angle_beta   90.00
_cell.angle_gamma   90.00
#
_symmetry.space_group_name_H-M   'P 1'
#
loop_
_entity.id
_entity.type
_entity.pdbx_description
1 polymer ?
#
loop_
_entity_poly.entity_id
_entity_poly.type
_entity_poly.pdbx_seq_one_letter_code
_entity_poly.pdbx_strand_id
1 'polypeptide(L)'
;MGEHGAICRLGVFYDGSFFSYAQNYYYHERQVGWLRFPEFHLFLEKWIGLREQGFFASYKVVYAAWHQGLFTSKDATAEQLKRDRNRHHDLMHAGVEPKYLPMSQTHGEKGVDVALAVDALQVGLGRMIDVAVLVTGDGDFVPLIRALNKQGVRVLAAYFAFESKDGHKSFINERLLAAANYAVDIDALGSSKEHKHDFATLFRKA
;
A
#
# COMPACT_ATOMS: atom_id res chain seq x y z
N MET A 1 -7.93 17.92 32.95
CA MET A 1 -7.35 18.39 31.68
C MET A 1 -6.73 17.15 31.04
N GLY A 2 -7.36 16.57 30.01
CA GLY A 2 -6.82 15.41 29.35
C GLY A 2 -5.55 15.85 28.57
N GLU A 3 -4.45 15.18 28.82
CA GLU A 3 -3.26 15.30 27.99
C GLU A 3 -3.66 14.89 26.56
N HIS A 4 -3.79 15.87 25.67
CA HIS A 4 -3.91 15.61 24.24
C HIS A 4 -2.54 15.11 23.75
N GLY A 5 -2.32 13.79 23.81
CA GLY A 5 -1.11 13.19 23.30
C GLY A 5 -0.96 13.43 21.79
N ALA A 6 0.28 13.48 21.29
CA ALA A 6 0.57 13.66 19.88
C ALA A 6 -0.01 12.50 19.04
N ILE A 7 -0.44 12.81 17.82
CA ILE A 7 -0.91 11.84 16.82
C ILE A 7 0.25 11.45 15.92
N CYS A 8 0.51 10.16 15.75
CA CYS A 8 1.39 9.65 14.71
C CYS A 8 0.63 9.65 13.37
N ARG A 9 1.14 10.40 12.40
CA ARG A 9 0.53 10.57 11.08
C ARG A 9 1.15 9.58 10.10
N LEU A 10 0.32 8.73 9.51
CA LEU A 10 0.71 7.76 8.50
C LEU A 10 0.38 8.27 7.10
N GLY A 11 1.32 8.13 6.16
CA GLY A 11 1.08 8.28 4.72
C GLY A 11 1.16 6.92 4.05
N VAL A 12 0.16 6.53 3.26
CA VAL A 12 0.14 5.23 2.57
C VAL A 12 0.33 5.45 1.07
N PHE A 13 1.36 4.82 0.51
CA PHE A 13 1.73 4.93 -0.89
C PHE A 13 1.59 3.56 -1.56
N TYR A 14 0.60 3.45 -2.43
CA TYR A 14 0.29 2.21 -3.12
C TYR A 14 0.99 2.14 -4.48
N ASP A 15 1.79 1.09 -4.68
CA ASP A 15 2.08 0.58 -6.01
C ASP A 15 0.82 -0.13 -6.52
N GLY A 16 0.13 0.52 -7.46
CA GLY A 16 -1.18 0.07 -7.91
C GLY A 16 -1.13 -1.26 -8.65
N SER A 17 -0.07 -1.53 -9.38
CA SER A 17 0.12 -2.78 -10.12
C SER A 17 0.38 -3.94 -9.15
N PHE A 18 1.25 -3.74 -8.18
CA PHE A 18 1.52 -4.71 -7.12
C PHE A 18 0.27 -5.05 -6.30
N PHE A 19 -0.45 -4.03 -5.82
CA PHE A 19 -1.68 -4.22 -5.06
C PHE A 19 -2.77 -4.90 -5.89
N SER A 20 -2.94 -4.52 -7.16
CA SER A 20 -3.93 -5.12 -8.05
C SER A 20 -3.67 -6.60 -8.29
N TYR A 21 -2.40 -6.99 -8.38
CA TYR A 21 -2.01 -8.39 -8.50
C TYR A 21 -2.41 -9.18 -7.24
N ALA A 22 -2.11 -8.67 -6.05
CA ALA A 22 -2.54 -9.29 -4.80
C ALA A 22 -4.07 -9.36 -4.67
N GLN A 23 -4.79 -8.31 -5.07
CA GLN A 23 -6.24 -8.25 -5.06
C GLN A 23 -6.85 -9.36 -5.92
N ASN A 24 -6.32 -9.56 -7.14
CA ASN A 24 -6.79 -10.62 -8.04
C ASN A 24 -6.56 -12.02 -7.44
N TYR A 25 -5.38 -12.24 -6.84
CA TYR A 25 -5.07 -13.49 -6.15
C TYR A 25 -6.06 -13.79 -5.02
N TYR A 26 -6.31 -12.84 -4.13
CA TYR A 26 -7.22 -13.02 -3.00
C TYR A 26 -8.67 -13.25 -3.44
N TYR A 27 -9.10 -12.54 -4.47
CA TYR A 27 -10.48 -12.66 -4.95
C TYR A 27 -10.70 -13.94 -5.76
N HIS A 28 -9.85 -14.20 -6.76
CA HIS A 28 -10.07 -15.29 -7.71
C HIS A 28 -9.52 -16.63 -7.25
N GLU A 29 -8.35 -16.65 -6.60
CA GLU A 29 -7.69 -17.91 -6.25
C GLU A 29 -7.93 -18.33 -4.81
N ARG A 30 -7.74 -17.43 -3.84
CA ARG A 30 -8.02 -17.71 -2.43
C ARG A 30 -9.46 -17.59 -2.03
N GLN A 31 -10.28 -16.92 -2.82
CA GLN A 31 -11.73 -16.73 -2.61
C GLN A 31 -12.05 -16.13 -1.22
N VAL A 32 -11.17 -15.30 -0.70
CA VAL A 32 -11.40 -14.61 0.58
C VAL A 32 -12.12 -13.29 0.41
N GLY A 33 -12.17 -12.73 -0.81
CA GLY A 33 -12.88 -11.51 -1.16
C GLY A 33 -11.99 -10.36 -1.61
N TRP A 34 -12.57 -9.16 -1.72
CA TRP A 34 -11.87 -7.94 -2.08
C TRP A 34 -11.28 -7.26 -0.85
N LEU A 35 -9.99 -6.94 -0.90
CA LEU A 35 -9.30 -6.20 0.13
C LEU A 35 -9.81 -4.75 0.14
N ARG A 36 -10.23 -4.27 1.30
CA ARG A 36 -10.88 -2.97 1.48
C ARG A 36 -9.88 -1.94 2.01
N PHE A 37 -9.80 -0.80 1.35
CA PHE A 37 -8.89 0.28 1.75
C PHE A 37 -9.12 0.80 3.17
N PRO A 38 -10.37 1.11 3.60
CA PRO A 38 -10.60 1.60 4.95
C PRO A 38 -10.15 0.62 6.04
N GLU A 39 -10.46 -0.68 5.87
CA GLU A 39 -10.07 -1.71 6.81
C GLU A 39 -8.56 -1.94 6.81
N PHE A 40 -7.94 -1.84 5.63
CA PHE A 40 -6.49 -1.91 5.51
C PHE A 40 -5.82 -0.73 6.22
N HIS A 41 -6.34 0.49 6.09
CA HIS A 41 -5.83 1.65 6.81
C HIS A 41 -5.95 1.47 8.33
N LEU A 42 -7.11 1.03 8.84
CA LEU A 42 -7.30 0.74 10.27
C LEU A 42 -6.33 -0.34 10.77
N PHE A 43 -6.09 -1.37 9.97
CA PHE A 43 -5.10 -2.39 10.28
C PHE A 43 -3.68 -1.79 10.40
N LEU A 44 -3.27 -0.95 9.46
CA LEU A 44 -1.95 -0.30 9.46
C LEU A 44 -1.78 0.61 10.69
N GLU A 45 -2.79 1.39 11.04
CA GLU A 45 -2.82 2.21 12.27
C GLU A 45 -2.57 1.35 13.51
N LYS A 46 -3.33 0.26 13.65
CA LYS A 46 -3.18 -0.71 14.75
C LYS A 46 -1.80 -1.36 14.75
N TRP A 47 -1.33 -1.79 13.58
CA TRP A 47 -0.05 -2.50 13.42
C TRP A 47 1.14 -1.64 13.85
N ILE A 48 1.19 -0.39 13.44
CA ILE A 48 2.23 0.55 13.88
C ILE A 48 2.08 0.89 15.35
N GLY A 49 0.85 1.15 15.82
CA GLY A 49 0.60 1.46 17.22
C GLY A 49 1.11 0.39 18.18
N LEU A 50 0.97 -0.89 17.83
CA LEU A 50 1.49 -1.99 18.63
C LEU A 50 3.03 -2.05 18.68
N ARG A 51 3.71 -1.53 17.66
CA ARG A 51 5.19 -1.53 17.58
C ARG A 51 5.82 -0.30 18.20
N GLU A 52 5.11 0.81 18.18
CA GLU A 52 5.55 2.08 18.74
C GLU A 52 4.86 2.40 20.07
N GLN A 53 4.65 1.40 20.91
CA GLN A 53 3.94 1.54 22.19
C GLN A 53 4.48 2.69 23.04
N GLY A 54 3.59 3.61 23.41
CA GLY A 54 3.89 4.70 24.35
C GLY A 54 4.48 5.97 23.75
N PHE A 55 4.77 6.02 22.43
CA PHE A 55 5.28 7.24 21.80
C PHE A 55 4.17 8.23 21.41
N PHE A 56 3.02 7.73 20.97
CA PHE A 56 1.91 8.55 20.49
C PHE A 56 0.60 8.11 21.14
N ALA A 57 -0.32 9.07 21.33
CA ALA A 57 -1.65 8.77 21.86
C ALA A 57 -2.54 8.04 20.84
N SER A 58 -2.33 8.27 19.56
CA SER A 58 -3.05 7.59 18.48
C SER A 58 -2.25 7.59 17.18
N TYR A 59 -2.65 6.72 16.27
CA TYR A 59 -2.03 6.53 14.94
C TYR A 59 -3.14 6.71 13.91
N LYS A 60 -2.90 7.55 12.89
CA LYS A 60 -3.90 7.87 11.88
C LYS A 60 -3.32 7.98 10.49
N VAL A 61 -3.97 7.32 9.53
CA VAL A 61 -3.70 7.56 8.12
C VAL A 61 -4.27 8.94 7.76
N VAL A 62 -3.37 9.87 7.45
CA VAL A 62 -3.70 11.26 7.09
C VAL A 62 -3.50 11.55 5.61
N TYR A 63 -2.79 10.68 4.92
CA TYR A 63 -2.54 10.75 3.49
C TYR A 63 -2.52 9.34 2.90
N ALA A 64 -3.14 9.16 1.74
CA ALA A 64 -3.04 7.92 0.99
C ALA A 64 -3.07 8.22 -0.52
N ALA A 65 -2.16 7.64 -1.29
CA ALA A 65 -2.07 7.83 -2.73
C ALA A 65 -1.85 6.51 -3.47
N TRP A 66 -2.53 6.39 -4.60
CA TRP A 66 -2.49 5.25 -5.50
C TRP A 66 -1.77 5.62 -6.78
N HIS A 67 -0.65 4.96 -7.09
CA HIS A 67 0.15 5.22 -8.28
C HIS A 67 0.02 4.07 -9.27
N GLN A 68 -0.44 4.35 -10.48
CA GLN A 68 -0.62 3.33 -11.51
C GLN A 68 -0.62 3.93 -12.92
N GLY A 69 -0.13 3.17 -13.90
CA GLY A 69 -0.33 3.48 -15.31
C GLY A 69 -1.75 3.17 -15.78
N LEU A 70 -2.32 4.05 -16.60
CA LEU A 70 -3.60 3.81 -17.25
C LEU A 70 -3.46 3.90 -18.77
N PHE A 71 -4.10 2.99 -19.47
CA PHE A 71 -4.29 3.09 -20.91
C PHE A 71 -5.20 4.26 -21.26
N THR A 72 -4.94 4.90 -22.41
CA THR A 72 -5.89 5.85 -22.97
C THR A 72 -7.19 5.12 -23.37
N SER A 73 -8.29 5.84 -23.47
CA SER A 73 -9.57 5.24 -23.90
C SER A 73 -9.52 4.62 -25.30
N LYS A 74 -8.53 4.97 -26.12
CA LYS A 74 -8.32 4.39 -27.46
C LYS A 74 -7.60 3.04 -27.39
N ASP A 75 -6.74 2.85 -26.37
CA ASP A 75 -5.89 1.66 -26.26
C ASP A 75 -6.47 0.64 -25.25
N ALA A 76 -7.37 1.08 -24.38
CA ALA A 76 -8.01 0.24 -23.38
C ALA A 76 -9.19 -0.55 -23.95
N THR A 77 -9.35 -1.78 -23.50
CA THR A 77 -10.60 -2.55 -23.72
C THR A 77 -11.74 -2.00 -22.87
N ALA A 78 -12.98 -2.26 -23.27
CA ALA A 78 -14.18 -1.85 -22.50
C ALA A 78 -14.14 -2.43 -21.06
N GLU A 79 -13.60 -3.63 -20.88
CA GLU A 79 -13.48 -4.27 -19.57
C GLU A 79 -12.41 -3.59 -18.71
N GLN A 80 -11.27 -3.20 -19.30
CA GLN A 80 -10.24 -2.40 -18.61
C GLN A 80 -10.81 -1.07 -18.15
N LEU A 81 -11.50 -0.33 -19.03
CA LEU A 81 -12.14 0.94 -18.68
C LEU A 81 -13.15 0.79 -17.54
N LYS A 82 -13.94 -0.29 -17.54
CA LYS A 82 -14.90 -0.58 -16.47
C LYS A 82 -14.20 -0.86 -15.14
N ARG A 83 -13.12 -1.66 -15.17
CA ARG A 83 -12.32 -1.94 -13.96
C ARG A 83 -11.67 -0.68 -13.40
N ASP A 84 -11.07 0.12 -14.26
CA ASP A 84 -10.40 1.36 -13.86
C ASP A 84 -11.38 2.36 -13.26
N ARG A 85 -12.58 2.48 -13.83
CA ARG A 85 -13.66 3.31 -13.30
C ARG A 85 -14.14 2.84 -11.92
N ASN A 86 -14.35 1.54 -11.75
CA ASN A 86 -14.75 0.98 -10.46
C ASN A 86 -13.67 1.23 -9.41
N ARG A 87 -12.39 0.98 -9.75
CA ARG A 87 -11.27 1.25 -8.87
C ARG A 87 -11.18 2.72 -8.48
N HIS A 88 -11.29 3.61 -9.45
CA HIS A 88 -11.28 5.05 -9.19
C HIS A 88 -12.38 5.44 -8.19
N HIS A 89 -13.58 4.89 -8.36
CA HIS A 89 -14.69 5.08 -7.42
C HIS A 89 -14.35 4.57 -6.01
N ASP A 90 -13.77 3.37 -5.90
CA ASP A 90 -13.40 2.79 -4.61
C ASP A 90 -12.30 3.61 -3.92
N LEU A 91 -11.31 4.10 -4.67
CA LEU A 91 -10.25 4.97 -4.15
C LEU A 91 -10.83 6.29 -3.60
N MET A 92 -11.73 6.95 -4.36
CA MET A 92 -12.38 8.17 -3.89
C MET A 92 -13.16 7.97 -2.60
N HIS A 93 -13.94 6.88 -2.50
CA HIS A 93 -14.69 6.56 -1.28
C HIS A 93 -13.79 6.26 -0.08
N ALA A 94 -12.59 5.75 -0.33
CA ALA A 94 -11.61 5.45 0.72
C ALA A 94 -10.72 6.64 1.09
N GLY A 95 -10.88 7.79 0.43
CA GLY A 95 -10.00 8.95 0.63
C GLY A 95 -8.58 8.71 0.12
N VAL A 96 -8.40 7.83 -0.87
CA VAL A 96 -7.11 7.56 -1.52
C VAL A 96 -7.00 8.38 -2.79
N GLU A 97 -5.97 9.21 -2.89
CA GLU A 97 -5.72 10.08 -4.05
C GLU A 97 -5.19 9.26 -5.24
N PRO A 98 -5.91 9.16 -6.36
CA PRO A 98 -5.40 8.46 -7.53
C PRO A 98 -4.41 9.33 -8.30
N LYS A 99 -3.21 8.79 -8.56
CA LYS A 99 -2.13 9.40 -9.36
C LYS A 99 -1.84 8.51 -10.56
N TYR A 100 -2.47 8.82 -11.67
CA TYR A 100 -2.37 8.03 -12.88
C TYR A 100 -1.34 8.61 -13.86
N LEU A 101 -0.54 7.72 -14.43
CA LEU A 101 0.38 8.04 -15.51
C LEU A 101 -0.09 7.40 -16.82
N PRO A 102 0.18 8.04 -17.98
CA PRO A 102 -0.13 7.44 -19.27
C PRO A 102 0.62 6.11 -19.45
N MET A 103 -0.09 5.07 -19.89
CA MET A 103 0.45 3.78 -20.26
C MET A 103 0.18 3.51 -21.74
N SER A 104 1.09 2.84 -22.44
CA SER A 104 0.92 2.43 -23.82
C SER A 104 1.13 0.92 -23.99
N GLN A 105 0.50 0.34 -25.02
CA GLN A 105 0.67 -1.08 -25.31
C GLN A 105 2.11 -1.45 -25.71
N THR A 106 2.83 -0.49 -26.31
CA THR A 106 4.20 -0.73 -26.80
C THR A 106 5.28 -0.59 -25.73
N HIS A 107 5.05 0.29 -24.74
CA HIS A 107 6.07 0.62 -23.74
C HIS A 107 5.68 0.21 -22.32
N GLY A 108 4.46 -0.31 -22.14
CA GLY A 108 3.94 -0.69 -20.80
C GLY A 108 3.81 0.49 -19.86
N GLU A 109 3.90 0.20 -18.58
CA GLU A 109 3.89 1.16 -17.48
C GLU A 109 5.29 1.74 -17.29
N LYS A 110 5.44 3.06 -17.30
CA LYS A 110 6.71 3.74 -17.10
C LYS A 110 6.59 4.93 -16.17
N GLY A 111 7.59 5.06 -15.29
CA GLY A 111 7.70 6.22 -14.39
C GLY A 111 6.76 6.19 -13.19
N VAL A 112 5.97 5.15 -13.00
CA VAL A 112 5.06 5.02 -11.85
C VAL A 112 5.84 4.94 -10.56
N ASP A 113 6.92 4.14 -10.51
CA ASP A 113 7.80 4.02 -9.35
C ASP A 113 8.46 5.34 -8.99
N VAL A 114 8.90 6.08 -10.03
CA VAL A 114 9.46 7.42 -9.86
C VAL A 114 8.42 8.39 -9.31
N ALA A 115 7.19 8.37 -9.84
CA ALA A 115 6.10 9.22 -9.37
C ALA A 115 5.74 8.90 -7.91
N LEU A 116 5.64 7.62 -7.54
CA LEU A 116 5.43 7.19 -6.16
C LEU A 116 6.57 7.68 -5.26
N ALA A 117 7.82 7.47 -5.69
CA ALA A 117 8.98 7.88 -4.88
C ALA A 117 9.04 9.40 -4.67
N VAL A 118 8.77 10.19 -5.71
CA VAL A 118 8.72 11.66 -5.63
C VAL A 118 7.61 12.12 -4.71
N ASP A 119 6.41 11.55 -4.84
CA ASP A 119 5.26 11.89 -4.00
C ASP A 119 5.54 11.59 -2.52
N ALA A 120 6.00 10.38 -2.21
CA ALA A 120 6.33 9.97 -0.84
C ALA A 120 7.42 10.86 -0.23
N LEU A 121 8.43 11.23 -1.03
CA LEU A 121 9.49 12.11 -0.58
C LEU A 121 8.98 13.53 -0.33
N GLN A 122 8.13 14.09 -1.21
CA GLN A 122 7.54 15.42 -1.04
C GLN A 122 6.69 15.51 0.22
N VAL A 123 5.83 14.49 0.46
CA VAL A 123 4.98 14.41 1.66
C VAL A 123 5.84 14.28 2.92
N GLY A 124 6.92 13.49 2.87
CA GLY A 124 7.87 13.34 3.98
C GLY A 124 8.66 14.62 4.27
N LEU A 125 9.21 15.27 3.24
CA LEU A 125 9.94 16.55 3.38
C LEU A 125 9.02 17.67 3.89
N GLY A 126 7.74 17.67 3.49
CA GLY A 126 6.74 18.59 3.99
C GLY A 126 6.35 18.34 5.46
N ARG A 127 6.94 17.37 6.12
CA ARG A 127 6.61 16.97 7.50
C ARG A 127 5.13 16.70 7.72
N MET A 128 4.45 16.21 6.69
CA MET A 128 3.02 15.89 6.74
C MET A 128 2.76 14.55 7.42
N ILE A 129 3.77 13.67 7.44
CA ILE A 129 3.69 12.31 7.98
C ILE A 129 4.89 11.99 8.87
N ASP A 130 4.70 11.06 9.79
CA ASP A 130 5.70 10.54 10.71
C ASP A 130 6.15 9.12 10.32
N VAL A 131 5.24 8.40 9.65
CA VAL A 131 5.49 7.06 9.08
C VAL A 131 4.99 7.01 7.63
N ALA A 132 5.85 6.58 6.71
CA ALA A 132 5.47 6.25 5.34
C ALA A 132 5.23 4.74 5.25
N VAL A 133 4.05 4.33 4.78
CA VAL A 133 3.72 2.94 4.46
C VAL A 133 3.88 2.77 2.95
N LEU A 134 4.84 1.96 2.53
CA LEU A 134 5.02 1.58 1.13
C LEU A 134 4.36 0.23 0.89
N VAL A 135 3.32 0.22 0.07
CA VAL A 135 2.61 -1.01 -0.31
C VAL A 135 3.20 -1.51 -1.63
N THR A 136 4.34 -2.17 -1.52
CA THR A 136 5.13 -2.71 -2.65
C THR A 136 6.09 -3.80 -2.16
N GLY A 137 6.61 -4.59 -3.09
CA GLY A 137 7.70 -5.55 -2.85
C GLY A 137 9.01 -5.18 -3.54
N ASP A 138 9.05 -4.05 -4.26
CA ASP A 138 10.15 -3.71 -5.17
C ASP A 138 11.36 -3.10 -4.45
N GLY A 139 12.53 -3.71 -4.70
CA GLY A 139 13.82 -3.24 -4.17
C GLY A 139 14.28 -1.89 -4.69
N ASP A 140 13.72 -1.40 -5.79
CA ASP A 140 14.10 -0.11 -6.36
C ASP A 140 13.66 1.08 -5.47
N PHE A 141 12.79 0.84 -4.49
CA PHE A 141 12.42 1.84 -3.48
C PHE A 141 13.40 1.95 -2.29
N VAL A 142 14.48 1.17 -2.23
CA VAL A 142 15.51 1.30 -1.18
C VAL A 142 16.09 2.72 -1.08
N PRO A 143 16.40 3.43 -2.18
CA PRO A 143 16.86 4.82 -2.09
C PRO A 143 15.82 5.77 -1.47
N LEU A 144 14.53 5.57 -1.77
CA LEU A 144 13.43 6.33 -1.16
C LEU A 144 13.39 6.11 0.35
N ILE A 145 13.43 4.86 0.82
CA ILE A 145 13.43 4.53 2.26
C ILE A 145 14.58 5.25 2.97
N ARG A 146 15.77 5.18 2.40
CA ARG A 146 16.95 5.86 2.98
C ARG A 146 16.79 7.38 3.02
N ALA A 147 16.16 7.97 2.01
CA ALA A 147 15.90 9.41 1.97
C ALA A 147 14.87 9.82 3.03
N LEU A 148 13.77 9.07 3.19
CA LEU A 148 12.75 9.29 4.21
C LEU A 148 13.33 9.15 5.62
N ASN A 149 14.09 8.09 5.87
CA ASN A 149 14.76 7.88 7.16
C ASN A 149 15.69 9.04 7.54
N LYS A 150 16.42 9.63 6.59
CA LYS A 150 17.24 10.82 6.82
C LYS A 150 16.43 12.05 7.24
N GLN A 151 15.14 12.10 6.88
CA GLN A 151 14.22 13.16 7.28
C GLN A 151 13.48 12.86 8.59
N GLY A 152 13.78 11.74 9.23
CA GLY A 152 13.11 11.28 10.46
C GLY A 152 11.75 10.62 10.21
N VAL A 153 11.39 10.36 8.96
CA VAL A 153 10.18 9.60 8.60
C VAL A 153 10.51 8.11 8.61
N ARG A 154 9.86 7.36 9.48
CA ARG A 154 10.00 5.89 9.53
C ARG A 154 9.24 5.26 8.38
N VAL A 155 9.68 4.08 7.94
CA VAL A 155 9.07 3.38 6.80
C VAL A 155 8.58 2.01 7.23
N LEU A 156 7.30 1.72 6.94
CA LEU A 156 6.71 0.38 6.97
C LEU A 156 6.61 -0.15 5.53
N ALA A 157 7.24 -1.29 5.26
CA ALA A 157 7.01 -2.06 4.04
C ALA A 157 5.82 -3.01 4.27
N ALA A 158 4.70 -2.78 3.60
CA ALA A 158 3.53 -3.66 3.62
C ALA A 158 3.48 -4.44 2.29
N TYR A 159 3.53 -5.76 2.36
CA TYR A 159 3.64 -6.60 1.18
C TYR A 159 2.77 -7.86 1.28
N PHE A 160 2.69 -8.58 0.17
CA PHE A 160 1.92 -9.80 0.03
C PHE A 160 2.83 -10.90 -0.52
N ALA A 161 3.18 -11.89 0.32
CA ALA A 161 4.03 -13.01 -0.10
C ALA A 161 3.18 -14.24 -0.39
N PHE A 162 2.95 -14.53 -1.67
CA PHE A 162 2.19 -15.69 -2.11
C PHE A 162 2.69 -16.25 -3.45
N GLU A 163 2.28 -17.45 -3.75
CA GLU A 163 2.46 -18.08 -5.06
C GLU A 163 1.08 -18.36 -5.66
N SER A 164 0.84 -17.83 -6.88
CA SER A 164 -0.39 -18.06 -7.62
C SER A 164 -0.41 -19.46 -8.24
N LYS A 165 -1.58 -19.93 -8.65
CA LYS A 165 -1.74 -21.24 -9.31
C LYS A 165 -0.92 -21.37 -10.59
N ASP A 166 -0.67 -20.25 -11.26
CA ASP A 166 0.15 -20.21 -12.49
C ASP A 166 1.65 -20.16 -12.19
N GLY A 167 2.06 -20.29 -10.92
CA GLY A 167 3.46 -20.30 -10.50
C GLY A 167 4.11 -18.92 -10.39
N HIS A 168 3.36 -17.84 -10.60
CA HIS A 168 3.87 -16.50 -10.35
C HIS A 168 3.98 -16.22 -8.85
N LYS A 169 5.11 -15.63 -8.44
CA LYS A 169 5.39 -15.33 -7.04
C LYS A 169 5.32 -13.84 -6.77
N SER A 170 4.57 -13.47 -5.74
CA SER A 170 4.64 -12.16 -5.11
C SER A 170 5.52 -12.29 -3.87
N PHE A 171 6.45 -11.38 -3.69
CA PHE A 171 7.36 -11.37 -2.54
C PHE A 171 7.92 -9.97 -2.31
N ILE A 172 8.61 -9.78 -1.22
CA ILE A 172 9.38 -8.57 -0.95
C ILE A 172 10.85 -8.80 -1.30
N ASN A 173 11.48 -7.81 -1.89
CA ASN A 173 12.92 -7.82 -2.10
C ASN A 173 13.63 -7.72 -0.72
N GLU A 174 14.62 -8.59 -0.48
CA GLU A 174 15.36 -8.64 0.79
C GLU A 174 16.05 -7.31 1.14
N ARG A 175 16.51 -6.54 0.13
CA ARG A 175 17.12 -5.23 0.36
C ARG A 175 16.09 -4.20 0.82
N LEU A 176 14.85 -4.28 0.30
CA LEU A 176 13.75 -3.42 0.75
C LEU A 176 13.38 -3.76 2.19
N LEU A 177 13.26 -5.05 2.50
CA LEU A 177 12.98 -5.54 3.85
C LEU A 177 14.04 -5.07 4.85
N ALA A 178 15.33 -5.18 4.50
CA ALA A 178 16.44 -4.76 5.35
C ALA A 178 16.54 -3.23 5.54
N ALA A 179 16.03 -2.44 4.58
CA ALA A 179 16.08 -0.98 4.65
C ALA A 179 14.91 -0.38 5.45
N ALA A 180 13.77 -1.05 5.49
CA ALA A 180 12.56 -0.59 6.16
C ALA A 180 12.70 -0.68 7.69
N ASN A 181 12.07 0.27 8.42
CA ASN A 181 12.04 0.24 9.89
C ASN A 181 11.10 -0.85 10.41
N TYR A 182 10.03 -1.10 9.67
CA TYR A 182 9.02 -2.10 9.95
C TYR A 182 8.63 -2.83 8.67
N ALA A 183 8.17 -4.07 8.83
CA ALA A 183 7.62 -4.83 7.71
C ALA A 183 6.40 -5.64 8.15
N VAL A 184 5.47 -5.84 7.24
CA VAL A 184 4.32 -6.72 7.44
C VAL A 184 4.01 -7.49 6.15
N ASP A 185 4.02 -8.81 6.28
CA ASP A 185 3.48 -9.71 5.26
C ASP A 185 1.99 -9.93 5.54
N ILE A 186 1.16 -9.38 4.67
CA ILE A 186 -0.30 -9.46 4.81
C ILE A 186 -0.78 -10.90 4.60
N ASP A 187 -0.14 -11.67 3.71
CA ASP A 187 -0.54 -13.07 3.48
C ASP A 187 -0.27 -13.96 4.70
N ALA A 188 0.87 -13.75 5.36
CA ALA A 188 1.24 -14.50 6.55
C ALA A 188 0.26 -14.30 7.72
N LEU A 189 -0.44 -13.14 7.79
CA LEU A 189 -1.47 -12.91 8.82
C LEU A 189 -2.59 -13.94 8.75
N GLY A 190 -2.96 -14.41 7.55
CA GLY A 190 -4.01 -15.41 7.34
C GLY A 190 -3.70 -16.76 7.98
N SER A 191 -2.43 -17.09 8.14
CA SER A 191 -1.94 -18.34 8.77
C SER A 191 -1.55 -18.15 10.23
N SER A 192 -1.48 -16.91 10.72
CA SER A 192 -1.12 -16.59 12.10
C SER A 192 -2.27 -16.87 13.06
N LYS A 193 -2.00 -17.56 14.17
CA LYS A 193 -3.01 -17.76 15.22
C LYS A 193 -3.45 -16.44 15.86
N GLU A 194 -2.53 -15.49 15.98
CA GLU A 194 -2.74 -14.20 16.62
C GLU A 194 -3.49 -13.20 15.69
N HIS A 195 -3.14 -13.18 14.39
CA HIS A 195 -3.59 -12.17 13.45
C HIS A 195 -4.63 -12.66 12.44
N LYS A 196 -5.08 -13.92 12.52
CA LYS A 196 -6.09 -14.48 11.59
C LYS A 196 -7.39 -13.69 11.57
N HIS A 197 -7.79 -13.14 12.71
CA HIS A 197 -8.97 -12.30 12.80
C HIS A 197 -8.75 -10.98 12.08
N ASP A 198 -7.61 -10.33 12.29
CA ASP A 198 -7.23 -9.08 11.61
C ASP A 198 -7.23 -9.30 10.08
N PHE A 199 -6.61 -10.41 9.61
CA PHE A 199 -6.64 -10.78 8.19
C PHE A 199 -8.06 -10.89 7.64
N ALA A 200 -8.95 -11.61 8.35
CA ALA A 200 -10.33 -11.81 7.88
C ALA A 200 -11.13 -10.50 7.76
N THR A 201 -10.82 -9.49 8.59
CA THR A 201 -11.49 -8.20 8.55
C THR A 201 -11.06 -7.33 7.36
N LEU A 202 -9.91 -7.60 6.75
CA LEU A 202 -9.40 -6.85 5.60
C LEU A 202 -10.26 -7.03 4.35
N PHE A 203 -11.05 -8.09 4.26
CA PHE A 203 -11.73 -8.49 3.04
C PHE A 203 -13.26 -8.34 3.13
N ARG A 204 -13.86 -7.91 2.02
CA ARG A 204 -15.31 -8.00 1.80
C ARG A 204 -15.58 -9.30 1.08
N LYS A 205 -16.37 -10.19 1.70
CA LYS A 205 -16.90 -11.37 0.99
C LYS A 205 -17.76 -10.90 -0.18
N ALA A 206 -17.61 -11.61 -1.31
CA ALA A 206 -18.44 -11.38 -2.50
C ALA A 206 -19.91 -11.65 -2.22
#